data_0f0358975a6762053afe97ffd50d762f
#
_entry.id   0f0358975a6762053afe97ffd50d762f
#
_cell.length_a   1.000
_cell.length_b   1.000
_cell.length_c   1.000
_cell.angle_alpha   90.00
_cell.angle_beta   90.00
_cell.angle_gamma   90.00
#
_symmetry.space_group_name_H-M   'P 1'
#
loop_
_entity.id
_entity.type
_entity.pdbx_description
1 polymer ?
#
loop_
_entity_poly.entity_id
_entity_poly.type
_entity_poly.pdbx_seq_one_letter_code
_entity_poly.pdbx_strand_id
1 'polypeptide(L)'
;MKRISFLLVMSMCAQPWAQTDCGYQPDVDPDWAIGVTDILALLGLFGEVDTDQDHIWDSDDLCTDVEACNYMADPTEECLYEDNFGVCGGDGVLPELLIGSWQFSTGAGAVKVGPNPYSDEWFSSGVNGLQNAQYDDVYTFHEDGSFTSDYNGIIIDAFANYSEQVYTCGGAELTFSPGAGTSGEDAFTLGDTGGACSCPFMGTNDGGMTYDIVELTSTTLVIHTYTDDASCQQTGGYFTYTFARVNGDTGVVDGDGYQGADSYPGMTLVWSDEFDGSSINSNNWTYDLGASGWGNNEWQNYTSSPNNSSVADGYLTITARQEGAGYTSARMKSVDLQEFQYGRIDFRAKLPEGQGIWPALWMLGSNFPEGGWPQCGEIDVMELVGHQPGTVHGTAHWGSSWNVHQYTGGQISLPGGAKFSDAFHLFSVVWEANNISWYMDDQLYFSINSSQMNGQPYPFNASFFFIMNIAVGGNWPGYPDATTQFPQTMVVDYVRVFQQ
;
A
#
# COMPACT_ATOMS: atom_id res chain seq x y z
N MET A 1 17.31 -60.73 13.00
CA MET A 1 16.91 -59.45 13.57
C MET A 1 15.46 -59.11 13.23
N LYS A 2 15.03 -59.19 11.95
CA LYS A 2 13.64 -58.81 11.55
C LYS A 2 12.49 -59.57 12.29
N ARG A 3 12.68 -60.83 12.73
CA ARG A 3 11.64 -61.57 13.46
C ARG A 3 11.44 -61.17 14.93
N ILE A 4 12.43 -60.51 15.54
CA ILE A 4 12.35 -60.07 16.93
C ILE A 4 11.59 -58.72 17.04
N SER A 5 11.73 -57.82 16.04
CA SER A 5 10.98 -56.56 15.97
C SER A 5 9.47 -56.80 15.80
N PHE A 6 9.08 -57.76 14.96
CA PHE A 6 7.69 -58.15 14.76
C PHE A 6 6.96 -58.60 16.03
N LEU A 7 7.64 -59.33 16.90
CA LEU A 7 7.05 -59.74 18.19
C LEU A 7 6.99 -58.60 19.22
N LEU A 8 7.89 -57.64 19.12
CA LEU A 8 7.91 -56.49 20.04
C LEU A 8 6.78 -55.47 19.72
N VAL A 9 6.54 -55.18 18.44
CA VAL A 9 5.45 -54.29 18.01
C VAL A 9 4.08 -54.90 18.38
N MET A 10 3.87 -56.20 18.14
CA MET A 10 2.66 -56.90 18.58
C MET A 10 2.47 -56.92 20.10
N SER A 11 3.56 -56.92 20.89
CA SER A 11 3.49 -56.91 22.36
C SER A 11 3.18 -55.53 22.95
N MET A 12 3.53 -54.47 22.26
CA MET A 12 3.27 -53.09 22.75
C MET A 12 1.84 -52.58 22.43
N CYS A 13 1.28 -53.01 21.32
CA CYS A 13 -0.07 -52.62 20.91
C CYS A 13 -1.21 -53.54 21.45
N ALA A 14 -0.89 -54.61 22.18
CA ALA A 14 -1.86 -55.58 22.69
C ALA A 14 -2.54 -55.18 24.03
N GLN A 15 -2.34 -53.98 24.53
CA GLN A 15 -3.01 -53.49 25.75
C GLN A 15 -4.25 -52.67 25.37
N PRO A 16 -5.46 -53.00 25.88
CA PRO A 16 -6.72 -52.36 25.45
C PRO A 16 -6.89 -50.89 25.89
N TRP A 17 -5.88 -50.26 26.46
CA TRP A 17 -5.91 -48.87 26.93
C TRP A 17 -4.89 -47.97 26.24
N ALA A 18 -4.12 -48.48 25.25
CA ALA A 18 -3.03 -47.77 24.57
C ALA A 18 -3.34 -47.45 23.10
N GLN A 19 -4.62 -47.31 22.73
CA GLN A 19 -5.04 -47.11 21.36
C GLN A 19 -4.78 -45.66 20.82
N THR A 20 -4.22 -44.79 21.64
CA THR A 20 -3.94 -43.41 21.24
C THR A 20 -2.46 -43.10 20.91
N ASP A 21 -1.56 -44.03 21.22
CA ASP A 21 -0.11 -43.70 21.11
C ASP A 21 0.66 -44.53 20.08
N CYS A 22 0.04 -45.42 19.32
CA CYS A 22 0.75 -46.25 18.34
C CYS A 22 0.66 -45.79 16.89
N GLY A 23 -0.06 -44.73 16.55
CA GLY A 23 -0.24 -44.22 15.18
C GLY A 23 -0.76 -45.24 14.13
N TYR A 24 -0.63 -46.54 14.43
CA TYR A 24 -1.05 -47.67 13.59
C TYR A 24 -2.25 -48.41 14.17
N GLN A 25 -3.33 -48.55 13.37
CA GLN A 25 -4.44 -49.42 13.68
C GLN A 25 -4.22 -50.78 13.04
N PRO A 26 -4.00 -51.86 13.83
CA PRO A 26 -3.78 -53.18 13.27
C PRO A 26 -5.01 -53.82 12.64
N ASP A 27 -6.17 -53.24 12.76
CA ASP A 27 -7.47 -53.64 12.18
C ASP A 27 -7.91 -52.58 11.17
N VAL A 28 -7.44 -52.68 9.90
CA VAL A 28 -7.65 -51.70 8.84
C VAL A 28 -9.01 -51.83 8.16
N ASP A 29 -9.74 -52.96 8.33
CA ASP A 29 -11.04 -53.22 7.72
C ASP A 29 -12.20 -53.35 8.72
N PRO A 30 -12.25 -52.64 9.77
CA PRO A 30 -12.97 -52.59 11.05
C PRO A 30 -13.92 -53.76 11.31
N ASP A 31 -13.44 -55.03 11.13
CA ASP A 31 -14.17 -56.23 11.37
C ASP A 31 -13.94 -56.82 12.81
N TRP A 32 -13.12 -56.08 13.59
CA TRP A 32 -12.75 -56.45 14.97
C TRP A 32 -11.89 -57.73 15.09
N ALA A 33 -11.25 -58.16 13.99
CA ALA A 33 -10.36 -59.30 13.95
C ALA A 33 -9.10 -58.96 13.16
N ILE A 34 -7.93 -59.34 13.63
CA ILE A 34 -6.69 -59.20 12.88
C ILE A 34 -6.61 -60.30 11.83
N GLY A 35 -7.00 -60.01 10.61
CA GLY A 35 -7.03 -60.91 9.47
C GLY A 35 -5.82 -60.80 8.54
N VAL A 36 -5.96 -61.35 7.33
CA VAL A 36 -4.89 -61.31 6.31
C VAL A 36 -4.72 -59.91 5.75
N THR A 37 -5.78 -59.13 5.67
CA THR A 37 -5.78 -57.74 5.16
C THR A 37 -4.94 -56.84 6.08
N ASP A 38 -5.14 -56.98 7.37
CA ASP A 38 -4.40 -56.20 8.37
C ASP A 38 -2.92 -56.57 8.39
N ILE A 39 -2.61 -57.87 8.25
CA ILE A 39 -1.21 -58.34 8.14
C ILE A 39 -0.55 -57.82 6.86
N LEU A 40 -1.26 -57.75 5.74
CA LEU A 40 -0.73 -57.20 4.48
C LEU A 40 -0.46 -55.72 4.59
N ALA A 41 -1.34 -54.94 5.23
CA ALA A 41 -1.14 -53.52 5.51
C ALA A 41 0.09 -53.31 6.42
N LEU A 42 0.21 -54.10 7.50
CA LEU A 42 1.39 -54.07 8.35
C LEU A 42 2.70 -54.43 7.60
N LEU A 43 2.66 -55.40 6.68
CA LEU A 43 3.81 -55.75 5.86
C LEU A 43 4.17 -54.67 4.82
N GLY A 44 3.19 -53.87 4.40
CA GLY A 44 3.41 -52.71 3.55
C GLY A 44 4.23 -51.61 4.23
N LEU A 45 4.07 -51.46 5.52
CA LEU A 45 4.85 -50.51 6.36
C LEU A 45 6.23 -51.05 6.75
N PHE A 46 6.60 -52.27 6.33
CA PHE A 46 7.85 -52.90 6.70
C PHE A 46 9.05 -52.34 5.93
N GLY A 47 9.64 -51.33 6.46
CA GLY A 47 10.77 -50.64 5.86
C GLY A 47 10.58 -49.13 5.83
N GLU A 48 9.39 -48.66 6.23
CA GLU A 48 9.17 -47.26 6.53
C GLU A 48 10.08 -46.82 7.70
N VAL A 49 10.43 -45.58 7.68
CA VAL A 49 11.32 -44.91 8.65
C VAL A 49 10.54 -43.74 9.23
N ASP A 50 10.77 -43.45 10.48
CA ASP A 50 10.34 -42.26 11.20
C ASP A 50 11.66 -41.54 11.58
N THR A 51 12.05 -40.57 10.73
CA THR A 51 13.38 -39.94 10.81
C THR A 51 13.42 -38.90 11.92
N ASP A 52 12.34 -38.20 12.14
CA ASP A 52 12.23 -37.12 13.10
C ASP A 52 11.65 -37.53 14.45
N GLN A 53 11.11 -38.76 14.54
CA GLN A 53 10.62 -39.43 15.77
C GLN A 53 9.32 -38.76 16.31
N ASP A 54 8.50 -38.22 15.48
CA ASP A 54 7.19 -37.63 15.81
C ASP A 54 6.07 -38.70 15.90
N HIS A 55 6.39 -39.98 15.55
CA HIS A 55 5.49 -41.13 15.51
C HIS A 55 4.60 -41.23 14.28
N ILE A 56 4.90 -40.47 13.23
CA ILE A 56 4.37 -40.60 11.88
C ILE A 56 5.46 -41.17 10.96
N TRP A 57 5.07 -41.98 9.99
CA TRP A 57 6.06 -42.55 9.07
C TRP A 57 6.45 -41.55 8.00
N ASP A 58 7.73 -41.46 7.63
CA ASP A 58 8.25 -40.56 6.61
C ASP A 58 7.46 -40.60 5.27
N SER A 59 6.75 -41.69 4.99
CA SER A 59 5.85 -41.79 3.83
C SER A 59 4.56 -40.99 3.97
N ASP A 60 4.16 -40.73 5.19
CA ASP A 60 2.92 -40.01 5.55
C ASP A 60 3.20 -38.61 6.10
N ASP A 61 4.48 -38.36 6.43
CA ASP A 61 4.95 -37.04 6.84
C ASP A 61 5.28 -36.18 5.62
N LEU A 62 4.72 -34.98 5.56
CA LEU A 62 4.95 -34.04 4.48
C LEU A 62 6.25 -33.25 4.64
N CYS A 63 6.82 -33.16 5.85
CA CYS A 63 8.09 -32.48 6.06
C CYS A 63 9.11 -33.32 6.82
N THR A 64 10.02 -33.99 6.07
CA THR A 64 11.15 -34.79 6.58
C THR A 64 12.51 -34.09 6.46
N ASP A 65 12.54 -32.82 6.01
CA ASP A 65 13.76 -32.05 5.83
C ASP A 65 14.19 -31.39 7.14
N VAL A 66 15.31 -31.83 7.70
CA VAL A 66 15.89 -31.32 8.95
C VAL A 66 16.33 -29.83 8.87
N GLU A 67 16.42 -29.28 7.67
CA GLU A 67 16.73 -27.84 7.45
C GLU A 67 15.46 -26.99 7.38
N ALA A 68 14.27 -27.60 7.34
CA ALA A 68 13.01 -26.87 7.37
C ALA A 68 12.73 -26.34 8.78
N CYS A 69 12.20 -25.14 8.84
CA CYS A 69 11.90 -24.48 10.12
C CYS A 69 10.67 -25.06 10.83
N ASN A 70 9.77 -25.76 10.13
CA ASN A 70 8.66 -26.50 10.71
C ASN A 70 8.97 -27.99 10.91
N TYR A 71 10.22 -28.40 10.73
CA TYR A 71 10.64 -29.78 11.02
C TYR A 71 10.24 -30.16 12.43
N MET A 72 9.56 -31.31 12.59
CA MET A 72 8.98 -31.82 13.85
C MET A 72 7.84 -30.94 14.43
N ALA A 73 7.36 -29.90 13.78
CA ALA A 73 6.32 -29.04 14.34
C ALA A 73 4.90 -29.48 13.92
N ASP A 74 4.69 -29.83 12.67
CA ASP A 74 3.43 -30.34 12.13
C ASP A 74 3.68 -31.29 10.94
N PRO A 75 3.53 -32.60 11.15
CA PRO A 75 3.80 -33.60 10.13
C PRO A 75 2.76 -33.61 8.99
N THR A 76 1.68 -32.86 9.10
CA THR A 76 0.65 -32.78 8.07
C THR A 76 0.85 -31.63 7.09
N GLU A 77 1.88 -30.82 7.30
CA GLU A 77 2.22 -29.70 6.42
C GLU A 77 3.49 -29.98 5.62
N GLU A 78 3.57 -29.42 4.41
CA GLU A 78 4.79 -29.46 3.59
C GLU A 78 5.93 -28.72 4.31
N CYS A 79 7.18 -29.06 3.94
CA CYS A 79 8.35 -28.37 4.50
C CYS A 79 8.27 -26.87 4.23
N LEU A 80 8.34 -26.12 5.31
CA LEU A 80 8.47 -24.68 5.28
C LEU A 80 9.92 -24.29 5.56
N TYR A 81 10.42 -23.29 4.86
CA TYR A 81 11.78 -22.80 5.06
C TYR A 81 11.70 -21.35 5.55
N GLU A 82 12.72 -20.94 6.29
CA GLU A 82 12.84 -19.54 6.66
C GLU A 82 13.02 -18.68 5.41
N ASP A 83 12.26 -17.60 5.34
CA ASP A 83 12.45 -16.57 4.34
C ASP A 83 13.68 -15.69 4.63
N ASN A 84 13.88 -14.64 3.84
CA ASN A 84 15.00 -13.71 4.00
C ASN A 84 14.97 -12.95 5.35
N PHE A 85 13.85 -12.97 6.06
CA PHE A 85 13.65 -12.32 7.35
C PHE A 85 13.61 -13.32 8.52
N GLY A 86 13.86 -14.62 8.27
CA GLY A 86 13.84 -15.67 9.27
C GLY A 86 12.43 -16.12 9.67
N VAL A 87 11.44 -15.83 8.84
CA VAL A 87 10.05 -16.26 9.07
C VAL A 87 9.83 -17.63 8.46
N CYS A 88 9.44 -18.60 9.30
CA CYS A 88 9.14 -19.95 8.84
C CYS A 88 7.93 -19.97 7.90
N GLY A 89 8.13 -20.40 6.66
CA GLY A 89 7.09 -20.37 5.63
C GLY A 89 6.70 -18.97 5.17
N GLY A 90 7.49 -17.97 5.53
CA GLY A 90 7.33 -16.62 5.04
C GLY A 90 7.61 -16.52 3.54
N ASP A 91 7.12 -15.50 2.93
CA ASP A 91 7.26 -15.23 1.49
C ASP A 91 8.50 -14.37 1.17
N GLY A 92 9.30 -14.04 2.18
CA GLY A 92 10.46 -13.15 2.03
C GLY A 92 10.09 -11.69 2.02
N VAL A 93 8.89 -11.35 2.43
CA VAL A 93 8.34 -10.00 2.40
C VAL A 93 8.20 -9.47 3.82
N LEU A 94 8.58 -8.21 4.03
CA LEU A 94 8.29 -7.50 5.28
C LEU A 94 6.77 -7.41 5.48
N PRO A 95 6.28 -7.28 6.74
CA PRO A 95 4.87 -6.96 6.95
C PRO A 95 4.47 -5.75 6.09
N GLU A 96 3.49 -5.93 5.23
CA GLU A 96 3.03 -4.88 4.29
C GLU A 96 2.77 -3.54 5.00
N LEU A 97 2.22 -3.60 6.21
CA LEU A 97 1.97 -2.40 7.01
C LEU A 97 3.26 -1.71 7.49
N LEU A 98 4.41 -2.38 7.54
CA LEU A 98 5.68 -1.76 7.92
C LEU A 98 6.33 -1.06 6.74
N ILE A 99 6.21 -1.62 5.53
CA ILE A 99 6.79 -1.07 4.31
C ILE A 99 6.27 0.34 4.05
N GLY A 100 7.16 1.24 3.66
CA GLY A 100 6.86 2.64 3.36
C GLY A 100 7.55 3.62 4.29
N SER A 101 7.17 4.88 4.19
CA SER A 101 7.86 6.00 4.83
C SER A 101 7.11 6.52 6.05
N TRP A 102 7.85 6.77 7.09
CA TRP A 102 7.36 7.16 8.40
C TRP A 102 8.04 8.44 8.89
N GLN A 103 7.30 9.29 9.57
CA GLN A 103 7.78 10.51 10.24
C GLN A 103 7.31 10.52 11.69
N PHE A 104 8.00 11.27 12.56
CA PHE A 104 7.51 11.43 13.93
C PHE A 104 6.08 11.97 13.97
N SER A 105 5.26 11.35 14.80
CA SER A 105 3.91 11.83 15.06
C SER A 105 3.94 13.24 15.70
N THR A 106 3.04 14.10 15.30
CA THR A 106 2.83 15.42 15.92
C THR A 106 2.04 15.36 17.24
N GLY A 107 1.53 14.18 17.58
CA GLY A 107 0.80 13.92 18.81
C GLY A 107 1.67 14.02 20.08
N ALA A 108 1.03 14.13 21.22
CA ALA A 108 1.73 14.05 22.50
C ALA A 108 2.31 12.64 22.70
N GLY A 109 3.54 12.54 23.21
CA GLY A 109 4.22 11.28 23.45
C GLY A 109 4.82 10.63 22.18
N ALA A 110 5.06 11.41 21.14
CA ALA A 110 5.77 10.94 19.95
C ALA A 110 7.15 10.35 20.30
N VAL A 111 7.80 10.89 21.32
CA VAL A 111 8.99 10.31 21.95
C VAL A 111 8.73 10.21 23.45
N LYS A 112 8.95 9.02 24.02
CA LYS A 112 8.90 8.78 25.46
C LYS A 112 10.19 8.11 25.90
N VAL A 113 10.67 8.45 27.09
CA VAL A 113 11.90 7.88 27.66
C VAL A 113 11.67 7.60 29.15
N GLY A 114 12.09 6.42 29.60
CA GLY A 114 11.95 6.06 31.00
C GLY A 114 12.79 4.86 31.44
N PRO A 115 12.76 4.53 32.75
CA PRO A 115 13.55 3.46 33.32
C PRO A 115 12.95 2.07 33.10
N ASN A 116 11.73 1.98 32.62
CA ASN A 116 10.99 0.74 32.36
C ASN A 116 10.39 0.77 30.95
N PRO A 117 10.07 -0.40 30.35
CA PRO A 117 9.38 -0.46 29.07
C PRO A 117 8.13 0.41 29.06
N TYR A 118 7.95 1.19 27.98
CA TYR A 118 6.80 2.08 27.72
C TYR A 118 6.64 3.26 28.72
N SER A 119 7.55 3.41 29.67
CA SER A 119 7.54 4.48 30.66
C SER A 119 7.90 5.82 30.03
N ASP A 120 7.29 6.88 30.52
CA ASP A 120 7.57 8.28 30.17
C ASP A 120 8.08 9.10 31.36
N GLU A 121 8.55 8.42 32.40
CA GLU A 121 8.95 9.05 33.66
C GLU A 121 10.08 10.08 33.53
N TRP A 122 10.97 9.90 32.53
CA TRP A 122 12.08 10.83 32.33
C TRP A 122 11.76 11.89 31.27
N PHE A 123 11.02 11.53 30.24
CA PHE A 123 10.64 12.45 29.18
C PHE A 123 9.39 11.97 28.44
N SER A 124 8.55 12.91 28.04
CA SER A 124 7.46 12.71 27.09
C SER A 124 7.27 13.98 26.28
N SER A 125 7.32 13.87 24.96
CA SER A 125 7.08 15.02 24.08
C SER A 125 5.63 15.49 24.19
N GLY A 126 5.43 16.82 24.19
CA GLY A 126 4.09 17.42 24.05
C GLY A 126 3.55 17.31 22.62
N VAL A 127 2.34 17.80 22.42
CA VAL A 127 1.80 17.99 21.06
C VAL A 127 2.68 19.00 20.33
N ASN A 128 3.17 18.64 19.13
CA ASN A 128 4.20 19.38 18.39
C ASN A 128 5.42 19.71 19.26
N GLY A 129 5.78 18.83 20.17
CA GLY A 129 6.79 19.09 21.22
C GLY A 129 8.22 18.75 20.81
N LEU A 130 8.43 18.21 19.60
CA LEU A 130 9.75 18.03 18.98
C LEU A 130 10.14 19.27 18.19
N GLN A 131 11.41 19.38 17.81
CA GLN A 131 11.85 20.49 16.98
C GLN A 131 11.45 20.27 15.51
N ASN A 132 11.31 21.33 14.73
CA ASN A 132 10.88 21.24 13.34
C ASN A 132 11.76 20.30 12.50
N ALA A 133 13.08 20.32 12.72
CA ALA A 133 14.04 19.45 12.05
C ALA A 133 13.94 17.96 12.45
N GLN A 134 13.05 17.58 13.35
CA GLN A 134 12.74 16.18 13.69
C GLN A 134 11.44 15.72 13.02
N TYR A 135 10.59 16.66 12.62
CA TYR A 135 9.34 16.33 11.92
C TYR A 135 9.50 16.19 10.42
N ASP A 136 10.60 16.64 9.85
CA ASP A 136 10.93 16.46 8.43
C ASP A 136 11.85 15.25 8.16
N ASP A 137 12.28 14.56 9.21
CA ASP A 137 12.99 13.28 9.12
C ASP A 137 12.06 12.18 8.58
N VAL A 138 12.50 11.47 7.55
CA VAL A 138 11.75 10.37 6.93
C VAL A 138 12.52 9.07 7.07
N TYR A 139 11.85 8.06 7.60
CA TYR A 139 12.35 6.70 7.79
C TYR A 139 11.61 5.75 6.86
N THR A 140 12.30 5.15 5.90
CA THR A 140 11.65 4.31 4.87
C THR A 140 12.09 2.86 5.00
N PHE A 141 11.12 1.97 5.12
CA PHE A 141 11.27 0.52 5.04
C PHE A 141 10.92 0.08 3.63
N HIS A 142 11.86 -0.53 2.92
CA HIS A 142 11.69 -0.96 1.54
C HIS A 142 11.31 -2.44 1.47
N GLU A 143 10.58 -2.83 0.43
CA GLU A 143 10.18 -4.23 0.20
C GLU A 143 11.36 -5.20 0.07
N ASP A 144 12.50 -4.71 -0.40
CA ASP A 144 13.73 -5.52 -0.55
C ASP A 144 14.48 -5.76 0.77
N GLY A 145 13.89 -5.35 1.91
CA GLY A 145 14.51 -5.47 3.22
C GLY A 145 15.59 -4.41 3.50
N SER A 146 15.69 -3.39 2.67
CA SER A 146 16.55 -2.26 2.96
C SER A 146 15.82 -1.19 3.79
N PHE A 147 16.57 -0.42 4.55
CA PHE A 147 16.08 0.71 5.33
C PHE A 147 16.87 1.96 4.98
N THR A 148 16.18 3.06 4.80
CA THR A 148 16.81 4.37 4.58
C THR A 148 16.24 5.43 5.50
N SER A 149 17.06 6.41 5.87
CA SER A 149 16.64 7.60 6.62
C SER A 149 17.08 8.85 5.88
N ASP A 150 16.13 9.75 5.67
CA ASP A 150 16.36 11.08 5.09
C ASP A 150 16.11 12.14 6.18
N TYR A 151 17.15 12.77 6.61
CA TYR A 151 17.13 13.81 7.64
C TYR A 151 17.01 15.22 7.06
N ASN A 152 16.73 15.35 5.79
CA ASN A 152 16.63 16.64 5.09
C ASN A 152 17.81 17.57 5.35
N GLY A 153 18.98 16.97 5.62
CA GLY A 153 20.27 17.63 5.83
C GLY A 153 20.58 18.10 7.25
N ILE A 154 19.64 18.06 8.19
CA ILE A 154 19.86 18.52 9.57
C ILE A 154 19.24 17.52 10.55
N ILE A 155 20.04 16.99 11.46
CA ILE A 155 19.60 16.14 12.56
C ILE A 155 19.67 16.94 13.87
N ILE A 156 18.68 16.77 14.73
CA ILE A 156 18.73 17.25 16.10
C ILE A 156 19.37 16.16 16.97
N ASP A 157 20.61 16.37 17.34
CA ASP A 157 21.30 15.49 18.27
C ASP A 157 20.86 15.80 19.72
N ALA A 158 19.97 14.98 20.24
CA ALA A 158 19.47 15.09 21.61
C ALA A 158 20.60 14.91 22.64
N PHE A 159 21.67 14.20 22.28
CA PHE A 159 22.83 13.96 23.15
C PHE A 159 23.89 15.05 23.08
N ALA A 160 23.88 15.86 22.04
CA ALA A 160 24.71 17.07 21.92
C ALA A 160 23.97 18.35 22.34
N ASN A 161 23.19 18.31 23.41
CA ASN A 161 22.38 19.42 23.94
C ASN A 161 21.34 19.95 22.93
N TYR A 162 20.70 19.07 22.18
CA TYR A 162 19.71 19.42 21.16
C TYR A 162 20.26 20.39 20.11
N SER A 163 21.55 20.26 19.79
CA SER A 163 22.16 21.06 18.74
C SER A 163 21.88 20.48 17.37
N GLU A 164 21.69 21.35 16.38
CA GLU A 164 21.60 20.96 14.98
C GLU A 164 22.95 20.43 14.51
N GLN A 165 22.95 19.24 13.94
CA GLN A 165 24.14 18.60 13.37
C GLN A 165 23.85 18.20 11.92
N VAL A 166 24.88 18.18 11.09
CA VAL A 166 24.81 17.65 9.73
C VAL A 166 25.45 16.27 9.74
N TYR A 167 24.63 15.23 9.67
CA TYR A 167 25.09 13.85 9.56
C TYR A 167 24.67 13.26 8.23
N THR A 168 25.46 12.33 7.73
CA THR A 168 25.11 11.50 6.57
C THR A 168 25.03 10.08 7.08
N CYS A 169 23.82 9.58 7.24
CA CYS A 169 23.59 8.18 7.55
C CYS A 169 23.50 7.37 6.25
N GLY A 170 24.17 6.22 6.21
CA GLY A 170 23.96 5.23 5.16
C GLY A 170 22.65 4.49 5.34
N GLY A 171 22.24 3.75 4.32
CA GLY A 171 21.20 2.74 4.47
C GLY A 171 21.66 1.61 5.39
N ALA A 172 20.75 0.97 6.11
CA ALA A 172 21.00 -0.20 6.94
C ALA A 172 20.32 -1.44 6.35
N GLU A 173 20.90 -2.62 6.61
CA GLU A 173 20.18 -3.87 6.41
C GLU A 173 19.16 -4.03 7.53
N LEU A 174 17.98 -4.53 7.20
CA LEU A 174 16.89 -4.78 8.12
C LEU A 174 16.67 -6.29 8.24
N THR A 175 16.56 -6.77 9.47
CA THR A 175 16.15 -8.15 9.76
C THR A 175 14.85 -8.10 10.54
N PHE A 176 13.80 -8.71 10.01
CA PHE A 176 12.52 -8.85 10.70
C PHE A 176 12.51 -10.17 11.49
N SER A 177 11.97 -10.13 12.71
CA SER A 177 11.95 -11.27 13.63
C SER A 177 10.58 -11.37 14.31
N PRO A 178 9.64 -12.15 13.79
CA PRO A 178 8.31 -12.33 14.36
C PRO A 178 8.40 -12.87 15.79
N GLY A 179 7.61 -12.28 16.69
CA GLY A 179 7.51 -12.74 18.08
C GLY A 179 8.79 -12.64 18.91
N ALA A 180 9.84 -11.97 18.39
CA ALA A 180 11.14 -11.86 19.04
C ALA A 180 11.28 -10.64 19.97
N GLY A 181 10.23 -9.81 20.05
CA GLY A 181 10.18 -8.65 20.94
C GLY A 181 10.18 -9.00 22.42
N THR A 182 10.43 -8.03 23.26
CA THR A 182 10.63 -8.17 24.73
C THR A 182 9.44 -8.85 25.43
N SER A 183 8.23 -8.69 24.91
CA SER A 183 7.00 -9.29 25.45
C SER A 183 6.33 -10.27 24.46
N GLY A 184 7.03 -10.66 23.38
CA GLY A 184 6.54 -11.54 22.33
C GLY A 184 5.88 -10.81 21.15
N GLU A 185 6.08 -9.50 21.04
CA GLU A 185 5.73 -8.72 19.86
C GLU A 185 6.68 -9.05 18.69
N ASP A 186 6.29 -8.69 17.47
CA ASP A 186 7.19 -8.69 16.33
C ASP A 186 8.29 -7.65 16.55
N ALA A 187 9.47 -7.92 16.04
CA ALA A 187 10.61 -7.04 16.17
C ALA A 187 11.36 -6.91 14.83
N PHE A 188 12.10 -5.83 14.66
CA PHE A 188 13.09 -5.72 13.59
C PHE A 188 14.42 -5.21 14.14
N THR A 189 15.50 -5.63 13.51
CA THR A 189 16.85 -5.18 13.83
C THR A 189 17.39 -4.39 12.64
N LEU A 190 17.85 -3.18 12.90
CA LEU A 190 18.61 -2.39 11.93
C LEU A 190 20.09 -2.66 12.13
N GLY A 191 20.77 -3.00 11.04
CA GLY A 191 22.22 -3.18 11.02
C GLY A 191 22.97 -1.86 11.24
N ASP A 192 24.30 -1.97 11.25
CA ASP A 192 25.19 -0.80 11.42
C ASP A 192 25.01 0.19 10.26
N THR A 193 24.65 1.42 10.56
CA THR A 193 24.53 2.52 9.59
C THR A 193 25.86 3.24 9.30
N GLY A 194 26.96 2.78 9.91
CA GLY A 194 28.32 3.20 9.53
C GLY A 194 28.80 4.54 10.06
N GLY A 195 28.37 4.99 11.24
CA GLY A 195 28.87 6.22 11.80
C GLY A 195 28.56 6.39 13.28
N ALA A 196 29.61 6.65 14.08
CA ALA A 196 29.49 6.80 15.53
C ALA A 196 28.40 7.80 15.92
N CYS A 197 27.37 7.39 16.66
CA CYS A 197 26.26 8.22 17.15
C CYS A 197 25.66 9.18 16.11
N SER A 198 25.83 8.86 14.83
CA SER A 198 25.48 9.76 13.73
C SER A 198 24.01 9.63 13.30
N CYS A 199 23.32 8.61 13.79
CA CYS A 199 21.90 8.39 13.51
C CYS A 199 21.14 8.23 14.85
N PRO A 200 20.83 9.33 15.52
CA PRO A 200 20.45 9.31 16.95
C PRO A 200 19.11 8.69 17.26
N PHE A 201 18.23 8.48 16.30
CA PHE A 201 16.89 7.97 16.57
C PHE A 201 16.60 6.60 15.97
N MET A 202 17.14 6.28 14.80
CA MET A 202 17.04 4.95 14.22
C MET A 202 18.34 4.58 13.52
N GLY A 203 19.01 3.60 14.05
CA GLY A 203 20.32 3.13 13.60
C GLY A 203 21.33 3.07 14.72
N THR A 204 22.39 2.32 14.55
CA THR A 204 23.39 2.06 15.58
C THR A 204 24.80 2.12 15.09
N ASN A 205 25.71 2.14 16.06
CA ASN A 205 27.13 2.19 15.85
C ASN A 205 27.81 0.84 15.73
N ASP A 206 27.45 -0.12 16.55
CA ASP A 206 28.19 -1.36 16.71
C ASP A 206 27.24 -2.57 16.81
N GLY A 207 26.82 -3.11 15.67
CA GLY A 207 26.19 -4.42 15.63
C GLY A 207 24.67 -4.47 15.60
N GLY A 208 24.02 -3.37 15.31
CA GLY A 208 22.58 -3.33 15.12
C GLY A 208 21.78 -2.99 16.39
N MET A 209 20.59 -2.42 16.21
CA MET A 209 19.62 -2.13 17.27
C MET A 209 18.30 -2.80 16.95
N THR A 210 17.74 -3.51 17.93
CA THR A 210 16.43 -4.15 17.81
C THR A 210 15.35 -3.24 18.34
N TYR A 211 14.25 -3.16 17.60
CA TYR A 211 13.05 -2.42 17.92
C TYR A 211 11.87 -3.37 17.98
N ASP A 212 11.18 -3.38 19.10
CA ASP A 212 9.92 -4.09 19.24
C ASP A 212 8.80 -3.29 18.58
N ILE A 213 7.95 -3.93 17.79
CA ILE A 213 6.78 -3.31 17.16
C ILE A 213 5.61 -3.40 18.12
N VAL A 214 5.28 -2.29 18.77
CA VAL A 214 4.22 -2.21 19.78
C VAL A 214 2.85 -2.02 19.15
N GLU A 215 2.79 -1.22 18.08
CA GLU A 215 1.58 -0.96 17.32
C GLU A 215 1.97 -0.74 15.86
N LEU A 216 1.30 -1.41 14.94
CA LEU A 216 1.46 -1.24 13.51
C LEU A 216 0.10 -1.21 12.84
N THR A 217 -0.25 -0.07 12.29
CA THR A 217 -1.48 0.16 11.51
C THR A 217 -1.13 0.83 10.18
N SER A 218 -2.09 1.00 9.31
CA SER A 218 -1.88 1.72 8.06
C SER A 218 -1.41 3.18 8.22
N THR A 219 -1.55 3.76 9.41
CA THR A 219 -1.23 5.18 9.68
C THR A 219 -0.30 5.41 10.84
N THR A 220 -0.06 4.41 11.69
CA THR A 220 0.69 4.55 12.94
C THR A 220 1.66 3.40 13.10
N LEU A 221 2.91 3.73 13.41
CA LEU A 221 3.94 2.79 13.85
C LEU A 221 4.42 3.24 15.23
N VAL A 222 4.28 2.36 16.23
CA VAL A 222 4.88 2.55 17.56
C VAL A 222 5.95 1.49 17.76
N ILE A 223 7.17 1.94 17.97
CA ILE A 223 8.30 1.05 18.25
C ILE A 223 8.92 1.36 19.58
N HIS A 224 9.57 0.35 20.13
CA HIS A 224 10.19 0.39 21.44
C HIS A 224 11.59 -0.22 21.38
N THR A 225 12.54 0.36 22.10
CA THR A 225 13.88 -0.17 22.20
C THR A 225 14.51 0.14 23.55
N TYR A 226 15.47 -0.67 23.98
CA TYR A 226 16.35 -0.38 25.10
C TYR A 226 17.74 -0.06 24.58
N THR A 227 18.34 0.98 25.11
CA THR A 227 19.73 1.32 24.78
C THR A 227 20.50 1.70 26.04
N ASP A 228 21.71 1.18 26.13
CA ASP A 228 22.70 1.53 27.17
C ASP A 228 24.04 1.93 26.55
N ASP A 229 24.01 2.36 25.29
CA ASP A 229 25.21 2.70 24.53
C ASP A 229 26.00 3.86 25.17
N ALA A 230 27.07 3.50 25.87
CA ALA A 230 27.95 4.44 26.52
C ALA A 230 28.71 5.34 25.52
N SER A 231 28.84 4.93 24.25
CA SER A 231 29.48 5.73 23.20
C SER A 231 28.64 6.94 22.80
N CYS A 232 27.32 6.81 22.92
CA CYS A 232 26.35 7.88 22.72
C CYS A 232 25.98 8.63 24.02
N GLN A 233 26.73 8.45 25.12
CA GLN A 233 26.49 9.02 26.44
C GLN A 233 25.12 8.65 27.07
N GLN A 234 24.53 7.54 26.63
CA GLN A 234 23.27 7.07 27.17
C GLN A 234 23.51 6.23 28.42
N THR A 235 22.80 6.54 29.47
CA THR A 235 22.82 5.77 30.71
C THR A 235 21.57 4.89 30.75
N GLY A 236 21.58 3.76 30.07
CA GLY A 236 20.54 2.76 30.05
C GLY A 236 19.10 3.25 30.20
N GLY A 237 18.29 3.15 29.17
CA GLY A 237 16.90 3.58 29.19
C GLY A 237 16.07 2.96 28.08
N TYR A 238 14.76 2.99 28.28
CA TYR A 238 13.79 2.53 27.30
C TYR A 238 13.27 3.73 26.53
N PHE A 239 13.26 3.60 25.20
CA PHE A 239 12.76 4.61 24.27
C PHE A 239 11.55 4.05 23.55
N THR A 240 10.47 4.82 23.52
CA THR A 240 9.31 4.52 22.69
C THR A 240 9.13 5.66 21.70
N TYR A 241 9.04 5.31 20.44
CA TYR A 241 8.85 6.24 19.32
C TYR A 241 7.49 5.99 18.68
N THR A 242 6.75 7.04 18.45
CA THR A 242 5.49 6.99 17.71
C THR A 242 5.65 7.77 16.41
N PHE A 243 5.47 7.07 15.32
CA PHE A 243 5.51 7.63 13.98
C PHE A 243 4.10 7.66 13.39
N ALA A 244 3.87 8.65 12.57
CA ALA A 244 2.78 8.66 11.62
C ALA A 244 3.34 8.29 10.25
N ARG A 245 2.58 7.56 9.47
CA ARG A 245 2.95 7.29 8.08
C ARG A 245 3.06 8.62 7.35
N VAL A 246 4.11 8.79 6.57
CA VAL A 246 4.24 9.97 5.70
C VAL A 246 3.04 9.98 4.79
N ASN A 247 2.23 11.01 4.94
CA ASN A 247 1.00 11.12 4.20
C ASN A 247 1.29 11.11 2.69
N GLY A 248 0.74 10.16 1.97
CA GLY A 248 1.03 9.91 0.55
C GLY A 248 1.94 8.72 0.31
N ASP A 249 2.65 8.24 1.33
CA ASP A 249 3.28 6.95 1.30
C ASP A 249 2.29 5.92 1.87
N THR A 250 1.72 5.11 1.02
CA THR A 250 0.72 4.10 1.41
C THR A 250 1.36 2.78 1.84
N GLY A 251 2.71 2.71 1.91
CA GLY A 251 3.40 1.43 1.98
C GLY A 251 3.26 0.68 0.65
N VAL A 252 3.29 -0.63 0.67
CA VAL A 252 2.79 -1.40 -0.47
C VAL A 252 1.38 -0.91 -0.74
N VAL A 253 1.16 -0.40 -1.92
CA VAL A 253 -0.20 -0.04 -2.34
C VAL A 253 -0.94 -1.35 -2.42
N ASP A 254 -1.74 -1.63 -1.37
CA ASP A 254 -2.64 -2.77 -1.39
C ASP A 254 -3.50 -2.64 -2.66
N GLY A 255 -3.26 -3.53 -3.61
CA GLY A 255 -4.00 -3.59 -4.87
C GLY A 255 -5.45 -4.03 -4.70
N ASP A 256 -5.91 -4.19 -3.44
CA ASP A 256 -7.26 -4.58 -3.10
C ASP A 256 -8.31 -3.62 -3.66
N GLY A 257 -9.41 -4.18 -4.04
CA GLY A 257 -10.53 -3.45 -4.62
C GLY A 257 -11.03 -4.08 -5.90
N TYR A 258 -11.84 -3.33 -6.63
CA TYR A 258 -12.45 -3.82 -7.86
C TYR A 258 -11.40 -4.01 -8.96
N GLN A 259 -11.38 -5.18 -9.58
CA GLN A 259 -10.51 -5.52 -10.70
C GLN A 259 -11.27 -5.38 -12.02
N GLY A 260 -10.78 -4.53 -12.91
CA GLY A 260 -11.31 -4.45 -14.28
C GLY A 260 -10.97 -5.69 -15.10
N ALA A 261 -11.73 -5.93 -16.14
CA ALA A 261 -11.44 -7.02 -17.06
C ALA A 261 -10.23 -6.68 -17.97
N ASP A 262 -9.39 -7.67 -18.27
CA ASP A 262 -8.27 -7.50 -19.20
C ASP A 262 -8.72 -7.39 -20.67
N SER A 263 -9.97 -7.70 -20.95
CA SER A 263 -10.55 -7.62 -22.30
C SER A 263 -12.07 -7.50 -22.25
N TYR A 264 -12.63 -6.83 -23.26
CA TYR A 264 -14.06 -6.69 -23.42
C TYR A 264 -14.51 -7.29 -24.77
N PRO A 265 -15.70 -7.94 -24.83
CA PRO A 265 -16.20 -8.54 -26.06
C PRO A 265 -16.25 -7.55 -27.23
N GLY A 266 -15.58 -7.88 -28.33
CA GLY A 266 -15.55 -7.06 -29.53
C GLY A 266 -14.65 -5.83 -29.46
N MET A 267 -13.86 -5.69 -28.39
CA MET A 267 -12.88 -4.61 -28.23
C MET A 267 -11.47 -5.17 -28.12
N THR A 268 -10.49 -4.37 -28.51
CA THR A 268 -9.06 -4.65 -28.41
C THR A 268 -8.42 -3.58 -27.54
N LEU A 269 -7.55 -3.96 -26.62
CA LEU A 269 -6.69 -3.02 -25.88
C LEU A 269 -5.73 -2.37 -26.89
N VAL A 270 -5.90 -1.08 -27.14
CA VAL A 270 -5.11 -0.32 -28.13
C VAL A 270 -4.02 0.52 -27.47
N TRP A 271 -4.18 0.85 -26.20
CA TRP A 271 -3.19 1.57 -25.42
C TRP A 271 -3.44 1.34 -23.93
N SER A 272 -2.36 1.32 -23.16
CA SER A 272 -2.41 1.40 -21.71
C SER A 272 -1.15 2.08 -21.14
N ASP A 273 -1.27 2.60 -19.94
CA ASP A 273 -0.16 2.87 -19.04
C ASP A 273 -0.48 2.17 -17.72
N GLU A 274 0.32 1.13 -17.44
CA GLU A 274 0.21 0.29 -16.22
C GLU A 274 1.14 0.80 -15.13
N PHE A 275 1.84 1.89 -15.36
CA PHE A 275 2.81 2.53 -14.45
C PHE A 275 3.90 1.60 -13.88
N ASP A 276 4.24 0.53 -14.61
CA ASP A 276 5.26 -0.48 -14.23
C ASP A 276 6.70 0.06 -14.17
N GLY A 277 6.90 1.32 -14.54
CA GLY A 277 8.22 1.96 -14.56
C GLY A 277 8.63 2.50 -13.19
N SER A 278 9.88 2.96 -13.10
CA SER A 278 10.40 3.71 -11.95
C SER A 278 10.23 5.23 -12.09
N SER A 279 9.55 5.71 -13.11
CA SER A 279 9.31 7.13 -13.38
C SER A 279 8.16 7.33 -14.35
N ILE A 280 7.56 8.52 -14.31
CA ILE A 280 6.48 8.91 -15.23
C ILE A 280 7.00 8.90 -16.67
N ASN A 281 6.30 8.17 -17.55
CA ASN A 281 6.65 8.04 -18.95
C ASN A 281 6.33 9.35 -19.72
N SER A 282 7.36 10.10 -20.07
CA SER A 282 7.22 11.36 -20.82
C SER A 282 6.72 11.21 -22.26
N ASN A 283 6.62 9.98 -22.79
CA ASN A 283 5.94 9.73 -24.08
C ASN A 283 4.41 9.63 -23.93
N ASN A 284 3.91 9.48 -22.69
CA ASN A 284 2.49 9.42 -22.38
C ASN A 284 1.98 10.70 -21.70
N TRP A 285 2.83 11.33 -20.85
CA TRP A 285 2.39 12.38 -19.94
C TRP A 285 3.28 13.62 -19.96
N THR A 286 2.63 14.77 -19.86
CA THR A 286 3.23 16.08 -19.59
C THR A 286 2.42 16.79 -18.50
N TYR A 287 2.75 18.04 -18.17
CA TYR A 287 2.17 18.76 -17.04
C TYR A 287 1.54 20.10 -17.44
N ASP A 288 0.48 20.45 -16.75
CA ASP A 288 0.09 21.85 -16.56
C ASP A 288 0.74 22.39 -15.29
N LEU A 289 1.29 23.61 -15.34
CA LEU A 289 2.02 24.22 -14.25
C LEU A 289 1.44 25.56 -13.83
N GLY A 290 1.55 25.88 -12.54
CA GLY A 290 1.24 27.20 -12.00
C GLY A 290 0.01 27.29 -11.12
N ALA A 291 -0.27 28.48 -10.61
CA ALA A 291 -1.26 28.79 -9.58
C ALA A 291 -2.25 29.88 -10.07
N SER A 292 -2.89 29.65 -11.21
CA SER A 292 -3.80 30.63 -11.83
C SER A 292 -5.24 30.60 -11.29
N GLY A 293 -5.54 29.72 -10.33
CA GLY A 293 -6.89 29.44 -9.85
C GLY A 293 -7.72 28.57 -10.79
N TRP A 294 -7.17 28.21 -11.95
CA TRP A 294 -7.64 27.21 -12.92
C TRP A 294 -9.12 27.33 -13.32
N GLY A 295 -9.67 28.56 -13.27
CA GLY A 295 -11.08 28.85 -13.59
C GLY A 295 -12.06 28.64 -12.45
N ASN A 296 -11.65 27.99 -11.35
CA ASN A 296 -12.51 27.56 -10.24
C ASN A 296 -12.13 28.18 -8.89
N ASN A 297 -11.23 29.18 -8.85
CA ASN A 297 -10.65 29.76 -7.63
C ASN A 297 -9.91 28.72 -6.76
N GLU A 298 -9.24 27.79 -7.41
CA GLU A 298 -8.41 26.76 -6.78
C GLU A 298 -7.15 27.38 -6.17
N TRP A 299 -6.63 26.74 -5.09
CA TRP A 299 -5.53 27.31 -4.30
C TRP A 299 -4.17 26.68 -4.56
N GLN A 300 -4.10 25.49 -5.14
CA GLN A 300 -2.84 24.81 -5.40
C GLN A 300 -2.02 25.47 -6.50
N ASN A 301 -0.73 25.33 -6.38
CA ASN A 301 0.25 25.47 -7.46
C ASN A 301 0.52 24.09 -8.04
N TYR A 302 0.16 23.86 -9.30
CA TYR A 302 0.53 22.61 -9.97
C TYR A 302 1.98 22.64 -10.38
N THR A 303 2.70 21.55 -10.05
CA THR A 303 4.13 21.34 -10.27
C THR A 303 4.39 20.03 -11.00
N SER A 304 5.62 19.84 -11.48
CA SER A 304 6.16 18.57 -11.98
C SER A 304 7.15 17.95 -10.98
N SER A 305 7.07 18.35 -9.72
CA SER A 305 7.94 17.81 -8.67
C SER A 305 7.60 16.33 -8.40
N PRO A 306 8.60 15.47 -8.16
CA PRO A 306 8.35 14.11 -7.70
C PRO A 306 7.58 14.06 -6.37
N ASN A 307 7.62 15.13 -5.56
CA ASN A 307 6.79 15.25 -4.37
C ASN A 307 5.28 15.39 -4.65
N ASN A 308 4.90 15.75 -5.89
CA ASN A 308 3.50 15.89 -6.28
C ASN A 308 3.04 14.83 -7.28
N SER A 309 3.97 14.14 -7.96
CA SER A 309 3.63 12.99 -8.80
C SER A 309 4.83 12.07 -8.94
N SER A 310 4.65 10.78 -8.71
CA SER A 310 5.67 9.75 -8.81
C SER A 310 5.08 8.46 -9.35
N VAL A 311 5.96 7.59 -9.86
CA VAL A 311 5.63 6.21 -10.25
C VAL A 311 6.55 5.29 -9.47
N ALA A 312 5.96 4.37 -8.72
CA ALA A 312 6.64 3.31 -7.99
C ALA A 312 5.68 2.12 -7.84
N ASP A 313 6.22 0.91 -7.74
CA ASP A 313 5.50 -0.33 -7.41
C ASP A 313 4.27 -0.62 -8.30
N GLY A 314 4.33 -0.23 -9.57
CA GLY A 314 3.23 -0.41 -10.51
C GLY A 314 2.12 0.64 -10.40
N TYR A 315 2.35 1.76 -9.70
CA TYR A 315 1.32 2.78 -9.47
C TYR A 315 1.81 4.19 -9.78
N LEU A 316 0.92 5.00 -10.32
CA LEU A 316 1.08 6.46 -10.32
C LEU A 316 0.47 7.04 -9.05
N THR A 317 1.23 7.81 -8.29
CA THR A 317 0.73 8.58 -7.15
C THR A 317 0.73 10.07 -7.47
N ILE A 318 -0.43 10.72 -7.39
CA ILE A 318 -0.58 12.18 -7.43
C ILE A 318 -0.83 12.67 -6.01
N THR A 319 -0.03 13.62 -5.54
CA THR A 319 -0.04 14.10 -4.16
C THR A 319 -0.34 15.59 -4.06
N ALA A 320 -1.42 15.95 -3.38
CA ALA A 320 -1.69 17.31 -2.94
C ALA A 320 -1.06 17.54 -1.56
N ARG A 321 -0.23 18.58 -1.44
CA ARG A 321 0.55 18.88 -0.23
C ARG A 321 0.26 20.29 0.26
N GLN A 322 0.36 20.49 1.56
CA GLN A 322 0.43 21.82 2.16
C GLN A 322 1.90 22.20 2.35
N GLU A 323 2.33 23.29 1.77
CA GLU A 323 3.68 23.81 1.87
C GLU A 323 3.64 25.21 2.47
N GLY A 324 3.93 25.32 3.76
CA GLY A 324 3.78 26.57 4.51
C GLY A 324 2.32 27.06 4.49
N ALA A 325 2.09 28.23 3.94
CA ALA A 325 0.75 28.82 3.80
C ALA A 325 0.07 28.49 2.45
N GLY A 326 0.74 27.75 1.57
CA GLY A 326 0.27 27.41 0.24
C GLY A 326 0.00 25.93 0.07
N TYR A 327 -0.38 25.56 -1.14
CA TYR A 327 -0.61 24.16 -1.53
C TYR A 327 0.08 23.86 -2.84
N THR A 328 0.60 22.66 -2.99
CA THR A 328 1.14 22.13 -4.24
C THR A 328 0.42 20.84 -4.61
N SER A 329 0.36 20.54 -5.91
CA SER A 329 -0.21 19.31 -6.45
C SER A 329 0.32 19.06 -7.86
N ALA A 330 -0.14 18.00 -8.53
CA ALA A 330 0.14 17.76 -9.93
C ALA A 330 -1.14 17.74 -10.76
N ARG A 331 -1.02 18.23 -12.01
CA ARG A 331 -1.99 18.08 -13.09
C ARG A 331 -1.26 17.55 -14.30
N MET A 332 -1.43 16.26 -14.54
CA MET A 332 -0.81 15.53 -15.64
C MET A 332 -1.77 15.46 -16.81
N LYS A 333 -1.26 15.51 -18.03
CA LYS A 333 -2.06 15.43 -19.24
C LYS A 333 -1.32 14.69 -20.36
N SER A 334 -2.09 14.09 -21.26
CA SER A 334 -1.57 13.35 -22.41
C SER A 334 -1.65 14.13 -23.75
N VAL A 335 -1.93 15.44 -23.72
CA VAL A 335 -2.08 16.29 -24.90
C VAL A 335 -0.86 16.19 -25.84
N ASP A 336 -1.09 16.07 -27.14
CA ASP A 336 -0.07 15.90 -28.19
C ASP A 336 0.78 14.61 -28.06
N LEU A 337 0.47 13.75 -27.09
CA LEU A 337 1.17 12.49 -26.83
C LEU A 337 0.25 11.28 -27.05
N GLN A 338 -0.89 11.24 -26.34
CA GLN A 338 -1.88 10.16 -26.43
C GLN A 338 -3.27 10.77 -26.53
N GLU A 339 -3.92 10.56 -27.68
CA GLU A 339 -5.25 11.09 -27.97
C GLU A 339 -6.10 10.01 -28.63
N PHE A 340 -7.35 9.91 -28.21
CA PHE A 340 -8.25 8.85 -28.66
C PHE A 340 -9.58 9.41 -29.11
N GLN A 341 -10.24 8.71 -30.02
CA GLN A 341 -11.62 8.98 -30.40
C GLN A 341 -12.40 7.68 -30.26
N TYR A 342 -13.40 7.70 -29.39
CA TYR A 342 -14.24 6.55 -29.02
C TYR A 342 -13.50 5.41 -28.33
N GLY A 343 -14.28 4.46 -27.84
CA GLY A 343 -13.80 3.28 -27.15
C GLY A 343 -14.31 3.20 -25.71
N ARG A 344 -13.83 2.20 -25.00
CA ARG A 344 -13.94 2.14 -23.55
C ARG A 344 -12.63 2.65 -22.96
N ILE A 345 -12.73 3.57 -22.05
CA ILE A 345 -11.62 4.15 -21.29
C ILE A 345 -11.81 3.76 -19.83
N ASP A 346 -10.82 3.09 -19.26
CA ASP A 346 -10.80 2.60 -17.89
C ASP A 346 -9.69 3.30 -17.10
N PHE A 347 -10.04 3.86 -15.93
CA PHE A 347 -9.11 4.31 -14.92
C PHE A 347 -9.35 3.48 -13.66
N ARG A 348 -8.35 2.75 -13.19
CA ARG A 348 -8.42 2.10 -11.90
C ARG A 348 -7.67 2.95 -10.88
N ALA A 349 -8.37 3.43 -9.86
CA ALA A 349 -7.77 4.38 -8.92
C ALA A 349 -8.36 4.26 -7.52
N LYS A 350 -7.55 4.65 -6.52
CA LYS A 350 -7.92 4.90 -5.13
C LYS A 350 -7.85 6.40 -4.87
N LEU A 351 -8.91 6.97 -4.27
CA LEU A 351 -9.10 8.41 -4.26
C LEU A 351 -8.81 9.05 -2.90
N PRO A 352 -8.38 10.33 -2.87
CA PRO A 352 -8.21 11.09 -1.63
C PRO A 352 -9.54 11.50 -1.02
N GLU A 353 -9.50 11.92 0.25
CA GLU A 353 -10.63 12.48 0.98
C GLU A 353 -10.26 13.79 1.71
N GLY A 354 -11.23 14.45 2.30
CA GLY A 354 -11.03 15.65 3.13
C GLY A 354 -11.67 16.91 2.54
N GLN A 355 -12.05 17.85 3.43
CA GLN A 355 -12.66 19.11 3.03
C GLN A 355 -11.76 19.90 2.07
N GLY A 356 -12.30 20.34 0.94
CA GLY A 356 -11.56 21.14 -0.05
C GLY A 356 -10.64 20.35 -0.98
N ILE A 357 -10.66 19.01 -0.94
CA ILE A 357 -9.91 18.13 -1.85
C ILE A 357 -10.80 17.75 -3.03
N TRP A 358 -10.25 17.82 -4.24
CA TRP A 358 -11.00 17.60 -5.48
C TRP A 358 -10.14 16.85 -6.52
N PRO A 359 -10.11 15.52 -6.44
CA PRO A 359 -9.50 14.70 -7.48
C PRO A 359 -10.38 14.62 -8.72
N ALA A 360 -9.74 14.52 -9.89
CA ALA A 360 -10.40 14.30 -11.16
C ALA A 360 -9.58 13.40 -12.10
N LEU A 361 -10.30 12.51 -12.79
CA LEU A 361 -9.85 11.70 -13.93
C LEU A 361 -10.78 12.08 -15.10
N TRP A 362 -10.25 12.78 -16.08
CA TRP A 362 -11.09 13.43 -17.07
C TRP A 362 -10.41 13.59 -18.43
N MET A 363 -11.16 14.05 -19.40
CA MET A 363 -10.74 14.18 -20.78
C MET A 363 -11.15 15.53 -21.36
N LEU A 364 -10.28 16.12 -22.17
CA LEU A 364 -10.54 17.38 -22.86
C LEU A 364 -10.36 17.20 -24.37
N GLY A 365 -11.21 17.83 -25.17
CA GLY A 365 -11.12 17.74 -26.63
C GLY A 365 -9.77 18.24 -27.15
N SER A 366 -9.12 17.47 -28.04
CA SER A 366 -7.79 17.77 -28.59
C SER A 366 -7.75 19.07 -29.39
N ASN A 367 -8.89 19.56 -29.85
CA ASN A 367 -9.03 20.87 -30.50
C ASN A 367 -9.14 22.04 -29.50
N PHE A 368 -8.84 21.84 -28.24
CA PHE A 368 -8.88 22.90 -27.22
C PHE A 368 -8.03 24.13 -27.57
N PRO A 369 -6.81 24.01 -28.14
CA PRO A 369 -6.01 25.18 -28.50
C PRO A 369 -6.68 26.13 -29.53
N GLU A 370 -7.44 25.55 -30.48
CA GLU A 370 -8.12 26.34 -31.54
C GLU A 370 -9.54 26.72 -31.14
N GLY A 371 -10.27 25.80 -30.52
CA GLY A 371 -11.69 25.96 -30.22
C GLY A 371 -11.96 26.63 -28.89
N GLY A 372 -11.10 26.41 -27.92
CA GLY A 372 -11.30 26.83 -26.54
C GLY A 372 -12.39 26.00 -25.83
N TRP A 373 -12.50 26.23 -24.52
CA TRP A 373 -13.56 25.65 -23.70
C TRP A 373 -14.80 26.52 -23.67
N PRO A 374 -16.02 25.99 -23.70
CA PRO A 374 -16.43 24.58 -23.72
C PRO A 374 -16.63 24.00 -25.14
N GLN A 375 -16.18 24.66 -26.18
CA GLN A 375 -16.39 24.23 -27.58
C GLN A 375 -15.69 22.94 -27.92
N CYS A 376 -14.52 22.67 -27.28
CA CYS A 376 -13.76 21.43 -27.46
C CYS A 376 -14.49 20.23 -26.86
N GLY A 377 -15.38 20.44 -25.88
CA GLY A 377 -15.98 19.39 -25.09
C GLY A 377 -15.08 18.93 -23.93
N GLU A 378 -15.70 18.48 -22.83
CA GLU A 378 -15.05 17.91 -21.66
C GLU A 378 -15.85 16.71 -21.19
N ILE A 379 -15.17 15.62 -20.84
CA ILE A 379 -15.74 14.37 -20.33
C ILE A 379 -15.05 14.08 -19.00
N ASP A 380 -15.76 14.28 -17.90
CA ASP A 380 -15.26 13.95 -16.57
C ASP A 380 -15.64 12.51 -16.29
N VAL A 381 -14.65 11.61 -16.39
CA VAL A 381 -14.85 10.19 -16.14
C VAL A 381 -15.15 9.96 -14.66
N MET A 382 -14.40 10.65 -13.79
CA MET A 382 -14.58 10.64 -12.35
C MET A 382 -14.19 11.99 -11.76
N GLU A 383 -15.06 12.56 -10.95
CA GLU A 383 -14.77 13.64 -10.03
C GLU A 383 -15.29 13.30 -8.64
N LEU A 384 -14.57 13.74 -7.59
CA LEU A 384 -15.01 13.61 -6.21
C LEU A 384 -14.74 14.91 -5.46
N VAL A 385 -15.66 15.32 -4.56
CA VAL A 385 -15.39 16.32 -3.55
C VAL A 385 -15.08 15.65 -2.22
N GLY A 386 -13.88 15.86 -1.70
CA GLY A 386 -13.32 15.06 -0.61
C GLY A 386 -14.11 15.04 0.70
N HIS A 387 -15.02 15.99 0.93
CA HIS A 387 -15.96 15.98 2.06
C HIS A 387 -17.17 15.04 1.83
N GLN A 388 -17.28 14.43 0.65
CA GLN A 388 -18.25 13.38 0.32
C GLN A 388 -17.51 12.16 -0.27
N PRO A 389 -16.61 11.53 0.50
CA PRO A 389 -15.63 10.56 -0.02
C PRO A 389 -16.27 9.26 -0.54
N GLY A 390 -17.54 9.02 -0.27
CA GLY A 390 -18.28 7.87 -0.78
C GLY A 390 -19.10 8.15 -2.05
N THR A 391 -18.97 9.33 -2.69
CA THR A 391 -19.77 9.71 -3.87
C THR A 391 -18.89 10.25 -4.97
N VAL A 392 -18.99 9.67 -6.17
CA VAL A 392 -18.33 10.16 -7.38
C VAL A 392 -19.33 10.65 -8.40
N HIS A 393 -18.88 11.55 -9.25
CA HIS A 393 -19.65 12.21 -10.30
C HIS A 393 -19.00 11.92 -11.66
N GLY A 394 -19.84 11.78 -12.69
CA GLY A 394 -19.42 11.77 -14.08
C GLY A 394 -20.19 12.84 -14.83
N THR A 395 -19.49 13.68 -15.60
CA THR A 395 -20.08 14.87 -16.21
C THR A 395 -19.65 15.00 -17.66
N ALA A 396 -20.48 15.64 -18.48
CA ALA A 396 -20.12 16.11 -19.79
C ALA A 396 -20.38 17.62 -19.88
N HIS A 397 -19.41 18.37 -20.43
CA HIS A 397 -19.52 19.82 -20.65
C HIS A 397 -19.41 20.16 -22.14
N TRP A 398 -20.28 21.04 -22.63
CA TRP A 398 -20.29 21.49 -24.02
C TRP A 398 -20.86 22.88 -24.19
N GLY A 399 -20.78 23.43 -25.38
CA GLY A 399 -21.37 24.71 -25.77
C GLY A 399 -20.57 25.40 -26.84
N SER A 400 -21.20 26.23 -27.63
CA SER A 400 -20.51 26.99 -28.68
C SER A 400 -19.73 28.23 -28.18
N SER A 401 -19.83 28.53 -26.88
CA SER A 401 -19.03 29.56 -26.20
C SER A 401 -19.28 29.48 -24.69
N TRP A 402 -18.44 30.13 -23.88
CA TRP A 402 -18.62 30.27 -22.44
C TRP A 402 -20.02 30.69 -22.00
N ASN A 403 -20.61 31.68 -22.72
CA ASN A 403 -21.92 32.23 -22.34
C ASN A 403 -23.09 31.28 -22.57
N VAL A 404 -22.90 30.22 -23.32
CA VAL A 404 -23.92 29.19 -23.62
C VAL A 404 -23.43 27.81 -23.21
N HIS A 405 -22.47 27.76 -22.28
CA HIS A 405 -22.01 26.54 -21.67
C HIS A 405 -23.16 25.75 -21.08
N GLN A 406 -23.17 24.46 -21.39
CA GLN A 406 -24.10 23.46 -20.89
C GLN A 406 -23.31 22.32 -20.25
N TYR A 407 -23.92 21.69 -19.29
CA TYR A 407 -23.39 20.45 -18.72
C TYR A 407 -24.52 19.57 -18.26
N THR A 408 -24.25 18.29 -18.14
CA THR A 408 -25.09 17.29 -17.47
C THR A 408 -24.25 16.16 -16.93
N GLY A 409 -24.68 15.58 -15.82
CA GLY A 409 -23.94 14.52 -15.17
C GLY A 409 -24.83 13.62 -14.31
N GLY A 410 -24.26 12.53 -13.88
CA GLY A 410 -24.80 11.60 -12.91
C GLY A 410 -23.84 11.41 -11.75
N GLN A 411 -24.31 10.74 -10.71
CA GLN A 411 -23.50 10.37 -9.57
C GLN A 411 -23.83 8.96 -9.10
N ILE A 412 -22.88 8.34 -8.44
CA ILE A 412 -23.06 7.04 -7.77
C ILE A 412 -22.34 7.08 -6.43
N SER A 413 -22.92 6.39 -5.45
CA SER A 413 -22.38 6.33 -4.09
C SER A 413 -22.15 4.89 -3.67
N LEU A 414 -21.06 4.66 -2.93
CA LEU A 414 -20.79 3.38 -2.30
C LEU A 414 -21.81 3.09 -1.18
N PRO A 415 -22.20 1.83 -1.00
CA PRO A 415 -23.13 1.45 0.06
C PRO A 415 -22.49 1.48 1.44
N GLY A 416 -23.30 1.55 2.48
CA GLY A 416 -22.86 1.33 3.87
C GLY A 416 -21.93 2.38 4.47
N GLY A 417 -21.71 3.50 3.78
CA GLY A 417 -20.79 4.54 4.26
C GLY A 417 -19.33 4.28 3.89
N ALA A 418 -19.05 3.32 2.99
CA ALA A 418 -17.74 3.08 2.42
C ALA A 418 -17.24 4.30 1.63
N LYS A 419 -15.94 4.42 1.48
CA LYS A 419 -15.27 5.54 0.84
C LYS A 419 -14.42 5.06 -0.32
N PHE A 420 -14.24 5.90 -1.33
CA PHE A 420 -13.33 5.64 -2.44
C PHE A 420 -11.85 5.76 -2.05
N SER A 421 -11.56 6.13 -0.81
CA SER A 421 -10.23 6.07 -0.18
C SER A 421 -9.92 4.73 0.47
N ASP A 422 -10.90 3.83 0.62
CA ASP A 422 -10.70 2.55 1.31
C ASP A 422 -10.04 1.50 0.39
N ALA A 423 -10.36 1.50 -0.92
CA ALA A 423 -9.87 0.51 -1.90
C ALA A 423 -9.83 1.09 -3.32
N PHE A 424 -9.22 0.35 -4.25
CA PHE A 424 -9.27 0.68 -5.67
C PHE A 424 -10.67 0.43 -6.26
N HIS A 425 -11.08 1.33 -7.14
CA HIS A 425 -12.30 1.25 -7.92
C HIS A 425 -12.02 1.50 -9.40
N LEU A 426 -12.87 0.96 -10.27
CA LEU A 426 -12.78 1.14 -11.70
C LEU A 426 -13.76 2.23 -12.16
N PHE A 427 -13.23 3.32 -12.68
CA PHE A 427 -14.00 4.42 -13.27
C PHE A 427 -13.87 4.36 -14.79
N SER A 428 -15.01 4.22 -15.48
CA SER A 428 -14.99 4.00 -16.92
C SER A 428 -15.99 4.84 -17.67
N VAL A 429 -15.67 5.15 -18.93
CA VAL A 429 -16.64 5.56 -19.93
C VAL A 429 -16.63 4.61 -21.11
N VAL A 430 -17.83 4.26 -21.60
CA VAL A 430 -18.00 3.67 -22.93
C VAL A 430 -18.50 4.79 -23.85
N TRP A 431 -17.61 5.18 -24.74
CA TRP A 431 -17.77 6.34 -25.60
C TRP A 431 -17.88 5.93 -27.07
N GLU A 432 -19.02 6.20 -27.65
CA GLU A 432 -19.37 5.85 -29.02
C GLU A 432 -19.78 7.11 -29.80
N ALA A 433 -19.89 6.99 -31.11
CA ALA A 433 -20.47 8.07 -31.90
C ALA A 433 -21.86 8.43 -31.38
N ASN A 434 -22.03 9.69 -30.96
CA ASN A 434 -23.29 10.24 -30.44
C ASN A 434 -23.78 9.68 -29.09
N ASN A 435 -22.98 8.91 -28.34
CA ASN A 435 -23.36 8.39 -27.03
C ASN A 435 -22.14 8.26 -26.11
N ILE A 436 -22.30 8.58 -24.83
CA ILE A 436 -21.30 8.34 -23.77
C ILE A 436 -22.03 7.76 -22.57
N SER A 437 -21.49 6.70 -21.99
CA SER A 437 -22.04 6.03 -20.82
C SER A 437 -20.96 5.89 -19.74
N TRP A 438 -21.28 6.23 -18.49
CA TRP A 438 -20.38 6.22 -17.34
C TRP A 438 -20.64 5.00 -16.46
N TYR A 439 -19.59 4.38 -16.02
CA TYR A 439 -19.61 3.19 -15.16
C TYR A 439 -18.68 3.39 -13.94
N MET A 440 -19.06 2.80 -12.83
CA MET A 440 -18.22 2.60 -11.66
C MET A 440 -18.31 1.12 -11.28
N ASP A 441 -17.17 0.45 -11.21
CA ASP A 441 -17.06 -1.00 -11.00
C ASP A 441 -18.00 -1.79 -11.95
N ASP A 442 -17.94 -1.43 -13.24
CA ASP A 442 -18.80 -1.96 -14.31
C ASP A 442 -20.31 -1.73 -14.12
N GLN A 443 -20.72 -0.98 -13.09
CA GLN A 443 -22.11 -0.58 -12.92
C GLN A 443 -22.40 0.72 -13.69
N LEU A 444 -23.26 0.66 -14.70
CA LEU A 444 -23.75 1.83 -15.41
C LEU A 444 -24.56 2.74 -14.46
N TYR A 445 -24.20 4.03 -14.36
CA TYR A 445 -24.93 4.98 -13.54
C TYR A 445 -25.39 6.23 -14.28
N PHE A 446 -24.82 6.55 -15.44
CA PHE A 446 -25.23 7.71 -16.22
C PHE A 446 -24.94 7.50 -17.72
N SER A 447 -25.72 8.16 -18.58
CA SER A 447 -25.44 8.25 -20.01
C SER A 447 -26.02 9.51 -20.64
N ILE A 448 -25.35 9.99 -21.70
CA ILE A 448 -25.77 11.14 -22.51
C ILE A 448 -25.67 10.80 -23.97
N ASN A 449 -26.54 11.40 -24.80
CA ASN A 449 -26.47 11.26 -26.26
C ASN A 449 -26.65 12.61 -26.97
N SER A 450 -26.33 12.62 -28.27
CA SER A 450 -26.35 13.84 -29.09
C SER A 450 -27.70 14.57 -29.19
N SER A 451 -28.83 13.93 -28.87
CA SER A 451 -30.14 14.55 -28.84
C SER A 451 -30.37 15.48 -27.63
N GLN A 452 -29.51 15.36 -26.59
CA GLN A 452 -29.63 16.07 -25.31
C GLN A 452 -28.84 17.41 -25.31
N MET A 453 -28.28 17.83 -26.43
CA MET A 453 -27.41 19.03 -26.50
C MET A 453 -28.10 20.39 -26.41
N ASN A 454 -29.41 20.41 -26.24
CA ASN A 454 -30.17 21.66 -26.12
C ASN A 454 -29.89 22.70 -27.25
N GLY A 455 -29.72 22.21 -28.48
CA GLY A 455 -29.46 23.02 -29.67
C GLY A 455 -27.99 23.49 -29.83
N GLN A 456 -27.09 23.08 -28.94
CA GLN A 456 -25.66 23.31 -29.08
C GLN A 456 -25.01 22.20 -29.91
N PRO A 457 -23.83 22.41 -30.52
CA PRO A 457 -23.06 21.35 -31.17
C PRO A 457 -22.70 20.24 -30.21
N TYR A 458 -22.61 19.00 -30.72
CA TYR A 458 -22.10 17.82 -30.00
C TYR A 458 -20.59 17.70 -30.25
N PRO A 459 -19.72 18.03 -29.28
CA PRO A 459 -18.29 18.07 -29.52
C PRO A 459 -17.63 16.68 -29.40
N PHE A 460 -18.31 15.72 -28.81
CA PHE A 460 -17.75 14.43 -28.42
C PHE A 460 -17.55 13.45 -29.57
N ASN A 461 -17.56 13.92 -30.82
CA ASN A 461 -17.16 13.17 -32.01
C ASN A 461 -15.77 13.61 -32.52
N ALA A 462 -14.95 14.24 -31.68
CA ALA A 462 -13.54 14.57 -31.95
C ALA A 462 -12.62 13.70 -31.08
N SER A 463 -11.31 13.81 -31.25
CA SER A 463 -10.33 13.18 -30.35
C SER A 463 -10.25 13.93 -29.02
N PHE A 464 -9.95 13.18 -27.97
CA PHE A 464 -9.76 13.70 -26.61
C PHE A 464 -8.46 13.18 -26.02
N PHE A 465 -7.84 13.99 -25.17
CA PHE A 465 -6.69 13.61 -24.35
C PHE A 465 -7.06 13.52 -22.87
N PHE A 466 -6.27 12.81 -22.09
CA PHE A 466 -6.49 12.57 -20.68
C PHE A 466 -5.90 13.66 -19.79
N ILE A 467 -6.56 13.92 -18.66
CA ILE A 467 -6.05 14.76 -17.57
C ILE A 467 -6.32 14.05 -16.24
N MET A 468 -5.32 14.06 -15.35
CA MET A 468 -5.41 13.53 -13.99
C MET A 468 -4.86 14.58 -13.03
N ASN A 469 -5.61 14.94 -11.99
CA ASN A 469 -5.17 15.92 -11.01
C ASN A 469 -5.87 15.80 -9.66
N ILE A 470 -5.28 16.41 -8.64
CA ILE A 470 -5.98 16.78 -7.41
C ILE A 470 -5.97 18.30 -7.29
N ALA A 471 -7.12 18.93 -7.33
CA ALA A 471 -7.26 20.34 -6.99
C ALA A 471 -7.42 20.50 -5.46
N VAL A 472 -6.98 21.65 -4.94
CA VAL A 472 -7.11 22.03 -3.53
C VAL A 472 -7.88 23.34 -3.44
N GLY A 473 -9.03 23.29 -2.77
CA GLY A 473 -9.97 24.40 -2.76
C GLY A 473 -10.72 24.57 -4.07
N GLY A 474 -11.62 25.50 -4.11
CA GLY A 474 -12.39 25.84 -5.30
C GLY A 474 -13.87 26.09 -5.02
N ASN A 475 -14.56 26.52 -6.06
CA ASN A 475 -15.99 26.90 -5.94
C ASN A 475 -16.89 25.72 -5.56
N TRP A 476 -16.54 24.49 -5.97
CA TRP A 476 -17.36 23.32 -5.74
C TRP A 476 -16.97 22.56 -4.45
N PRO A 477 -15.70 22.14 -4.23
CA PRO A 477 -15.33 21.41 -3.02
C PRO A 477 -15.32 22.31 -1.77
N GLY A 478 -15.38 23.62 -1.92
CA GLY A 478 -15.05 24.56 -0.86
C GLY A 478 -13.55 24.61 -0.62
N TYR A 479 -13.13 25.03 0.56
CA TYR A 479 -11.73 25.20 0.87
C TYR A 479 -11.31 24.27 2.02
N PRO A 480 -10.03 23.85 2.09
CA PRO A 480 -9.48 23.16 3.24
C PRO A 480 -9.72 23.90 4.54
N ASP A 481 -9.98 23.18 5.59
CA ASP A 481 -10.15 23.69 6.94
C ASP A 481 -9.33 22.86 7.96
N ALA A 482 -9.55 23.07 9.24
CA ALA A 482 -8.81 22.38 10.30
C ALA A 482 -9.04 20.85 10.34
N THR A 483 -10.00 20.33 9.59
CA THR A 483 -10.27 18.89 9.46
C THR A 483 -9.54 18.25 8.28
N THR A 484 -9.00 19.08 7.37
CA THR A 484 -8.30 18.57 6.18
C THR A 484 -6.89 18.15 6.56
N GLN A 485 -6.62 16.88 6.41
CA GLN A 485 -5.27 16.34 6.59
C GLN A 485 -4.50 16.45 5.28
N PHE A 486 -3.22 16.81 5.35
CA PHE A 486 -2.31 16.82 4.22
C PHE A 486 -1.05 16.01 4.55
N PRO A 487 -0.45 15.44 3.50
CA PRO A 487 -0.87 15.42 2.10
C PRO A 487 -2.07 14.51 1.85
N GLN A 488 -2.68 14.66 0.68
CA GLN A 488 -3.74 13.79 0.18
C GLN A 488 -3.32 13.20 -1.17
N THR A 489 -3.58 11.92 -1.37
CA THR A 489 -3.11 11.18 -2.55
C THR A 489 -4.24 10.55 -3.34
N MET A 490 -4.10 10.61 -4.66
CA MET A 490 -4.79 9.75 -5.61
C MET A 490 -3.78 8.76 -6.17
N VAL A 491 -4.05 7.48 -6.00
CA VAL A 491 -3.21 6.40 -6.54
C VAL A 491 -3.92 5.81 -7.74
N VAL A 492 -3.24 5.74 -8.89
CA VAL A 492 -3.77 5.19 -10.14
C VAL A 492 -2.97 3.95 -10.51
N ASP A 493 -3.66 2.83 -10.61
CA ASP A 493 -3.10 1.54 -10.99
C ASP A 493 -2.84 1.49 -12.50
N TYR A 494 -3.85 1.82 -13.28
CA TYR A 494 -3.69 1.89 -14.73
C TYR A 494 -4.67 2.88 -15.39
N VAL A 495 -4.31 3.23 -16.63
CA VAL A 495 -5.22 3.83 -17.62
C VAL A 495 -5.21 2.92 -18.84
N ARG A 496 -6.37 2.42 -19.25
CA ARG A 496 -6.52 1.50 -20.40
C ARG A 496 -7.54 2.03 -21.40
N VAL A 497 -7.24 1.84 -22.68
CA VAL A 497 -8.12 2.21 -23.79
C VAL A 497 -8.40 0.99 -24.67
N PHE A 498 -9.68 0.66 -24.79
CA PHE A 498 -10.15 -0.44 -25.63
C PHE A 498 -10.98 0.11 -26.78
N GLN A 499 -10.72 -0.35 -28.00
CA GLN A 499 -11.46 0.06 -29.21
C GLN A 499 -11.96 -1.16 -29.98
N GLN A 500 -13.03 -0.96 -30.80
CA GLN A 500 -13.60 -1.97 -31.68
C GLN A 500 -12.73 -2.18 -32.93
#